data_ad64f47606c5a51941fd3c3a781642a0
#
_entry.id   ad64f47606c5a51941fd3c3a781642a0
#
_cell.length_a   1.000
_cell.length_b   1.000
_cell.length_c   1.000
_cell.angle_alpha   90.00
_cell.angle_beta   90.00
_cell.angle_gamma   90.00
#
_symmetry.space_group_name_H-M   'P 1'
#
loop_
_entity.id
_entity.type
_entity.pdbx_description
1 polymer ?
#
loop_
_entity_poly.entity_id
_entity_poly.type
_entity_poly.pdbx_seq_one_letter_code
_entity_poly.pdbx_strand_id
1 'polypeptide(L)'
;LDRVEQLKRIGVNEVACLIDYGIAPEVVMEGLYPLAEVLRRSNAGEGVEDGDYSIAAQIIRHNVTHLQCTPSMARMITLNKESQMALSHVKHLMLGGEALPGALVSDLRKHTQASIENMYGPTETTIWSTTETATSGEGVVNIGTPIANTQVYVLDEAKQPVPTGTPGELWIGGDGVTRGYWQRPDLT
;
A
#
# COMPACT_ATOMS: atom_id res chain seq x y z
N LEU A 1 -14.20 0.07 -17.87
CA LEU A 1 -14.75 1.39 -17.58
C LEU A 1 -15.92 1.30 -16.59
N ASP A 2 -16.94 0.49 -16.83
CA ASP A 2 -18.15 0.35 -15.97
C ASP A 2 -17.81 0.05 -14.51
N ARG A 3 -16.79 -0.76 -14.27
CA ARG A 3 -16.33 -1.09 -12.92
C ARG A 3 -15.71 0.11 -12.21
N VAL A 4 -14.94 0.92 -12.93
CA VAL A 4 -14.35 2.17 -12.39
C VAL A 4 -15.45 3.17 -12.05
N GLU A 5 -16.42 3.36 -12.93
CA GLU A 5 -17.57 4.23 -12.68
C GLU A 5 -18.43 3.75 -11.51
N GLN A 6 -18.58 2.42 -11.34
CA GLN A 6 -19.25 1.85 -10.19
C GLN A 6 -18.52 2.16 -8.88
N LEU A 7 -17.17 2.05 -8.88
CA LEU A 7 -16.35 2.36 -7.72
C LEU A 7 -16.43 3.86 -7.35
N LYS A 8 -16.41 4.76 -8.34
CA LYS A 8 -16.64 6.19 -8.11
C LYS A 8 -17.97 6.47 -7.42
N ARG A 9 -19.07 5.83 -7.85
CA ARG A 9 -20.41 6.01 -7.25
C ARG A 9 -20.49 5.64 -5.78
N ILE A 10 -19.64 4.72 -5.31
CA ILE A 10 -19.57 4.33 -3.90
C ILE A 10 -18.49 5.08 -3.13
N GLY A 11 -17.90 6.13 -3.71
CA GLY A 11 -16.97 7.02 -3.06
C GLY A 11 -15.51 6.57 -3.09
N VAL A 12 -15.14 5.63 -3.97
CA VAL A 12 -13.74 5.26 -4.19
C VAL A 12 -13.10 6.30 -5.11
N ASN A 13 -12.12 7.04 -4.60
CA ASN A 13 -11.46 8.12 -5.32
C ASN A 13 -10.21 7.66 -6.07
N GLU A 14 -9.62 6.53 -5.67
CA GLU A 14 -8.40 6.01 -6.26
C GLU A 14 -8.43 4.48 -6.34
N VAL A 15 -7.89 3.93 -7.43
CA VAL A 15 -7.67 2.49 -7.60
C VAL A 15 -6.19 2.29 -7.92
N ALA A 16 -5.45 1.69 -6.99
CA ALA A 16 -4.07 1.30 -7.23
C ALA A 16 -4.02 -0.03 -7.98
N CYS A 17 -3.30 -0.05 -9.10
CA CYS A 17 -3.04 -1.27 -9.88
C CYS A 17 -1.60 -1.71 -9.65
N LEU A 18 -1.42 -2.90 -9.07
CA LEU A 18 -0.11 -3.54 -8.97
C LEU A 18 0.23 -4.23 -10.31
N ILE A 19 1.36 -3.87 -10.90
CA ILE A 19 1.70 -4.26 -12.27
C ILE A 19 2.92 -5.19 -12.33
N ASP A 20 3.63 -5.40 -11.22
CA ASP A 20 4.87 -6.17 -11.21
C ASP A 20 4.71 -7.50 -10.45
N TYR A 21 4.58 -8.60 -11.19
CA TYR A 21 4.49 -9.97 -10.68
C TYR A 21 5.42 -10.93 -11.42
N GLY A 22 6.61 -10.47 -11.84
CA GLY A 22 7.53 -11.29 -12.61
C GLY A 22 7.04 -11.62 -14.02
N ILE A 23 6.15 -10.80 -14.56
CA ILE A 23 5.68 -10.86 -15.94
C ILE A 23 6.72 -10.20 -16.85
N ALA A 24 6.89 -10.72 -18.08
CA ALA A 24 7.82 -10.14 -19.05
C ALA A 24 7.49 -8.65 -19.29
N PRO A 25 8.49 -7.74 -19.32
CA PRO A 25 8.27 -6.30 -19.45
C PRO A 25 7.39 -5.91 -20.64
N GLU A 26 7.48 -6.64 -21.74
CA GLU A 26 6.71 -6.40 -22.97
C GLU A 26 5.21 -6.61 -22.71
N VAL A 27 4.83 -7.65 -21.96
CA VAL A 27 3.45 -7.97 -21.61
C VAL A 27 2.90 -6.93 -20.62
N VAL A 28 3.73 -6.47 -19.69
CA VAL A 28 3.38 -5.38 -18.79
C VAL A 28 3.09 -4.10 -19.56
N MET A 29 3.99 -3.74 -20.50
CA MET A 29 3.82 -2.55 -21.34
C MET A 29 2.55 -2.60 -22.19
N GLU A 30 2.24 -3.74 -22.80
CA GLU A 30 0.99 -3.92 -23.55
C GLU A 30 -0.25 -3.73 -22.66
N GLY A 31 -0.21 -4.20 -21.42
CA GLY A 31 -1.28 -4.03 -20.43
C GLY A 31 -1.46 -2.58 -19.97
N LEU A 32 -0.41 -1.75 -20.01
CA LEU A 32 -0.47 -0.35 -19.60
C LEU A 32 -1.29 0.53 -20.55
N TYR A 33 -1.32 0.24 -21.85
CA TYR A 33 -2.10 1.03 -22.82
C TYR A 33 -3.61 1.00 -22.54
N PRO A 34 -4.27 -0.16 -22.36
CA PRO A 34 -5.66 -0.21 -21.94
C PRO A 34 -5.91 0.49 -20.61
N LEU A 35 -5.00 0.36 -19.65
CA LEU A 35 -5.11 0.99 -18.34
C LEU A 35 -5.04 2.52 -18.44
N ALA A 36 -4.11 3.06 -19.22
CA ALA A 36 -3.99 4.48 -19.52
C ALA A 36 -5.26 5.03 -20.19
N GLU A 37 -5.86 4.26 -21.12
CA GLU A 37 -7.11 4.66 -21.76
C GLU A 37 -8.30 4.64 -20.80
N VAL A 38 -8.36 3.68 -19.87
CA VAL A 38 -9.37 3.68 -18.80
C VAL A 38 -9.22 4.91 -17.93
N LEU A 39 -7.99 5.24 -17.52
CA LEU A 39 -7.69 6.43 -16.74
C LEU A 39 -8.13 7.71 -17.47
N ARG A 40 -7.75 7.85 -18.76
CA ARG A 40 -8.13 9.00 -19.58
C ARG A 40 -9.64 9.16 -19.71
N ARG A 41 -10.39 8.08 -19.96
CA ARG A 41 -11.87 8.12 -20.07
C ARG A 41 -12.54 8.39 -18.73
N SER A 42 -12.02 7.83 -17.65
CA SER A 42 -12.56 8.03 -16.32
C SER A 42 -12.43 9.49 -15.88
N ASN A 43 -11.37 10.18 -16.28
CA ASN A 43 -11.10 11.56 -15.92
C ASN A 43 -11.57 12.60 -16.96
N ALA A 44 -12.08 12.17 -18.11
CA ALA A 44 -12.49 13.06 -19.21
C ALA A 44 -13.63 14.05 -18.86
N GLY A 45 -14.34 13.86 -17.74
CA GLY A 45 -15.38 14.78 -17.26
C GLY A 45 -14.89 15.83 -16.26
N GLU A 46 -13.64 15.75 -15.82
CA GLU A 46 -13.12 16.60 -14.72
C GLU A 46 -12.20 17.73 -15.18
N GLY A 47 -12.13 18.01 -16.49
CA GLY A 47 -11.38 19.15 -17.03
C GLY A 47 -9.94 19.23 -16.50
N VAL A 48 -9.18 18.13 -16.66
CA VAL A 48 -7.75 18.12 -16.31
C VAL A 48 -7.06 19.05 -17.31
N GLU A 49 -6.86 20.31 -16.94
CA GLU A 49 -5.92 21.18 -17.63
C GLU A 49 -4.56 20.46 -17.64
N ASP A 50 -3.81 20.60 -18.75
CA ASP A 50 -2.41 20.20 -18.83
C ASP A 50 -1.64 20.87 -17.69
N GLY A 51 -1.50 20.16 -16.55
CA GLY A 51 -1.04 20.77 -15.31
C GLY A 51 -0.17 19.83 -14.49
N ASP A 52 0.24 20.32 -13.37
CA ASP A 52 1.07 19.64 -12.40
C ASP A 52 0.47 18.26 -11.98
N TYR A 53 1.19 17.18 -12.26
CA TYR A 53 0.88 15.81 -11.87
C TYR A 53 1.64 15.36 -10.63
N SER A 54 2.22 16.29 -9.87
CA SER A 54 2.87 15.98 -8.60
C SER A 54 1.88 15.34 -7.61
N ILE A 55 2.41 14.59 -6.66
CA ILE A 55 1.60 13.99 -5.59
C ILE A 55 0.81 15.06 -4.84
N ALA A 56 1.41 16.22 -4.57
CA ALA A 56 0.76 17.34 -3.93
C ALA A 56 -0.45 17.83 -4.72
N ALA A 57 -0.27 18.07 -6.02
CA ALA A 57 -1.35 18.50 -6.90
C ALA A 57 -2.49 17.49 -6.99
N GLN A 58 -2.16 16.19 -7.05
CA GLN A 58 -3.15 15.12 -7.08
C GLN A 58 -3.96 15.04 -5.77
N ILE A 59 -3.30 15.11 -4.62
CA ILE A 59 -3.96 15.11 -3.31
C ILE A 59 -4.96 16.26 -3.21
N ILE A 60 -4.56 17.46 -3.58
CA ILE A 60 -5.40 18.67 -3.48
C ILE A 60 -6.53 18.63 -4.50
N ARG A 61 -6.22 18.37 -5.77
CA ARG A 61 -7.17 18.37 -6.88
C ARG A 61 -8.31 17.38 -6.69
N HIS A 62 -7.97 16.19 -6.20
CA HIS A 62 -8.92 15.09 -6.04
C HIS A 62 -9.42 14.90 -4.61
N ASN A 63 -9.08 15.81 -3.69
CA ASN A 63 -9.43 15.71 -2.27
C ASN A 63 -9.10 14.33 -1.69
N VAL A 64 -7.88 13.83 -1.97
CA VAL A 64 -7.44 12.50 -1.55
C VAL A 64 -7.41 12.41 -0.04
N THR A 65 -8.16 11.48 0.51
CA THR A 65 -8.25 11.22 1.96
C THR A 65 -7.47 10.01 2.41
N HIS A 66 -7.20 9.07 1.50
CA HIS A 66 -6.48 7.83 1.76
C HIS A 66 -5.29 7.75 0.80
N LEU A 67 -4.09 7.70 1.35
CA LEU A 67 -2.85 7.56 0.58
C LEU A 67 -2.12 6.30 1.02
N GLN A 68 -1.81 5.44 0.06
CA GLN A 68 -0.95 4.28 0.28
C GLN A 68 0.35 4.45 -0.50
N CYS A 69 1.49 4.26 0.17
CA CYS A 69 2.80 4.30 -0.47
C CYS A 69 3.84 3.52 0.35
N THR A 70 5.06 3.42 -0.17
CA THR A 70 6.16 2.85 0.60
C THR A 70 6.73 3.88 1.59
N PRO A 71 7.39 3.45 2.68
CA PRO A 71 8.15 4.32 3.57
C PRO A 71 9.14 5.22 2.83
N SER A 72 9.82 4.71 1.82
CA SER A 72 10.74 5.50 0.98
C SER A 72 10.02 6.62 0.23
N MET A 73 8.85 6.34 -0.36
CA MET A 73 8.02 7.36 -1.02
C MET A 73 7.50 8.39 -0.01
N ALA A 74 7.01 7.96 1.14
CA ALA A 74 6.57 8.86 2.21
C ALA A 74 7.69 9.81 2.65
N ARG A 75 8.92 9.32 2.76
CA ARG A 75 10.10 10.16 3.03
C ARG A 75 10.31 11.21 1.95
N MET A 76 10.18 10.84 0.66
CA MET A 76 10.29 11.83 -0.44
C MET A 76 9.22 12.92 -0.34
N ILE A 77 8.00 12.56 0.01
CA ILE A 77 6.90 13.52 0.23
C ILE A 77 7.27 14.52 1.34
N THR A 78 7.93 14.09 2.40
CA THR A 78 8.34 14.99 3.50
C THR A 78 9.49 15.94 3.14
N LEU A 79 10.17 15.77 2.01
CA LEU A 79 11.24 16.66 1.57
C LEU A 79 10.74 17.90 0.81
N ASN A 80 9.52 17.89 0.31
CA ASN A 80 8.94 18.95 -0.49
C ASN A 80 7.85 19.69 0.29
N LYS A 81 7.95 21.03 0.38
CA LYS A 81 7.00 21.85 1.17
C LYS A 81 5.55 21.77 0.66
N GLU A 82 5.34 21.72 -0.64
CA GLU A 82 4.00 21.60 -1.22
C GLU A 82 3.37 20.25 -0.86
N SER A 83 4.15 19.18 -0.96
CA SER A 83 3.73 17.84 -0.57
C SER A 83 3.47 17.73 0.94
N GLN A 84 4.28 18.38 1.78
CA GLN A 84 4.04 18.46 3.22
C GLN A 84 2.68 19.13 3.53
N MET A 85 2.36 20.24 2.84
CA MET A 85 1.06 20.92 3.00
C MET A 85 -0.09 20.03 2.50
N ALA A 86 0.08 19.35 1.38
CA ALA A 86 -0.92 18.45 0.84
C ALA A 86 -1.24 17.27 1.78
N LEU A 87 -0.25 16.77 2.53
CA LEU A 87 -0.46 15.71 3.52
C LEU A 87 -1.47 16.08 4.63
N SER A 88 -1.71 17.37 4.88
CA SER A 88 -2.73 17.81 5.85
C SER A 88 -4.16 17.44 5.43
N HIS A 89 -4.42 17.19 4.15
CA HIS A 89 -5.70 16.76 3.61
C HIS A 89 -5.92 15.24 3.73
N VAL A 90 -4.85 14.47 3.87
CA VAL A 90 -4.91 13.01 4.01
C VAL A 90 -5.40 12.67 5.40
N LYS A 91 -6.37 11.74 5.49
CA LYS A 91 -6.94 11.24 6.75
C LYS A 91 -6.35 9.89 7.14
N HIS A 92 -5.98 9.07 6.15
CA HIS A 92 -5.43 7.74 6.34
C HIS A 92 -4.18 7.58 5.47
N LEU A 93 -3.05 7.32 6.10
CA LEU A 93 -1.77 7.09 5.45
C LEU A 93 -1.33 5.65 5.72
N MET A 94 -1.31 4.83 4.69
CA MET A 94 -0.99 3.41 4.76
C MET A 94 0.41 3.19 4.18
N LEU A 95 1.34 2.74 5.00
CA LEU A 95 2.75 2.57 4.64
C LEU A 95 3.12 1.09 4.68
N GLY A 96 3.67 0.56 3.59
CA GLY A 96 4.04 -0.85 3.53
C GLY A 96 5.00 -1.18 2.39
N GLY A 97 5.40 -2.45 2.32
CA GLY A 97 6.37 -2.95 1.35
C GLY A 97 7.83 -2.79 1.78
N GLU A 98 8.10 -2.04 2.83
CA GLU A 98 9.42 -1.83 3.42
C GLU A 98 9.28 -1.72 4.95
N ALA A 99 10.37 -1.91 5.70
CA ALA A 99 10.37 -1.64 7.13
C ALA A 99 10.07 -0.16 7.40
N LEU A 100 9.11 0.13 8.28
CA LEU A 100 8.71 1.49 8.64
C LEU A 100 9.52 2.00 9.85
N PRO A 101 10.46 2.96 9.66
CA PRO A 101 11.16 3.55 10.78
C PRO A 101 10.25 4.45 11.62
N GLY A 102 10.27 4.32 12.95
CA GLY A 102 9.52 5.19 13.86
C GLY A 102 9.94 6.67 13.75
N ALA A 103 11.19 6.95 13.39
CA ALA A 103 11.64 8.30 13.08
C ALA A 103 10.90 8.92 11.89
N LEU A 104 10.59 8.14 10.84
CA LEU A 104 9.79 8.62 9.71
C LEU A 104 8.35 8.93 10.15
N VAL A 105 7.76 8.10 11.01
CA VAL A 105 6.45 8.37 11.59
C VAL A 105 6.45 9.71 12.35
N SER A 106 7.51 9.96 13.14
CA SER A 106 7.70 11.23 13.86
C SER A 106 7.78 12.43 12.90
N ASP A 107 8.45 12.27 11.75
CA ASP A 107 8.53 13.34 10.75
C ASP A 107 7.20 13.57 10.04
N LEU A 108 6.49 12.53 9.65
CA LEU A 108 5.17 12.62 9.04
C LEU A 108 4.16 13.31 9.96
N ARG A 109 4.19 13.01 11.25
CA ARG A 109 3.31 13.64 12.27
C ARG A 109 3.47 15.15 12.39
N LYS A 110 4.57 15.73 11.90
CA LYS A 110 4.74 17.19 11.84
C LYS A 110 3.87 17.84 10.74
N HIS A 111 3.42 17.05 9.77
CA HIS A 111 2.75 17.52 8.55
C HIS A 111 1.33 17.00 8.38
N THR A 112 0.92 15.96 9.12
CA THR A 112 -0.42 15.39 9.03
C THR A 112 -0.95 14.92 10.36
N GLN A 113 -2.29 14.96 10.49
CA GLN A 113 -3.06 14.35 11.58
C GLN A 113 -3.68 13.00 11.15
N ALA A 114 -3.33 12.49 9.95
CA ALA A 114 -3.81 11.23 9.44
C ALA A 114 -3.58 10.08 10.43
N SER A 115 -4.43 9.05 10.44
CA SER A 115 -4.01 7.76 10.97
C SER A 115 -2.87 7.23 10.10
N ILE A 116 -1.80 6.73 10.71
CA ILE A 116 -0.68 6.12 10.00
C ILE A 116 -0.68 4.65 10.35
N GLU A 117 -0.85 3.81 9.32
CA GLU A 117 -0.88 2.37 9.46
C GLU A 117 0.36 1.76 8.80
N ASN A 118 1.08 0.91 9.53
CA ASN A 118 2.11 0.05 8.96
C ASN A 118 1.44 -1.19 8.40
N MET A 119 1.65 -1.45 7.12
CA MET A 119 1.04 -2.57 6.39
C MET A 119 2.12 -3.58 6.03
N TYR A 120 1.92 -4.84 6.40
CA TYR A 120 2.85 -5.92 6.06
C TYR A 120 2.13 -7.07 5.37
N GLY A 121 2.78 -7.64 4.38
CA GLY A 121 2.37 -8.89 3.73
C GLY A 121 3.23 -9.18 2.51
N PRO A 122 3.50 -10.47 2.25
CA PRO A 122 4.17 -10.91 1.03
C PRO A 122 3.18 -11.04 -0.13
N THR A 123 3.72 -11.08 -1.35
CA THR A 123 2.95 -11.31 -2.58
C THR A 123 2.11 -12.58 -2.50
N GLU A 124 2.65 -13.63 -1.88
CA GLU A 124 2.04 -14.95 -1.73
C GLU A 124 0.77 -14.97 -0.87
N THR A 125 0.52 -13.90 -0.14
CA THR A 125 -0.69 -13.75 0.70
C THR A 125 -1.54 -12.54 0.31
N THR A 126 -1.49 -12.13 -0.95
CA THR A 126 -2.31 -11.07 -1.54
C THR A 126 -2.07 -9.72 -0.87
N ILE A 127 -0.83 -9.25 -0.93
CA ILE A 127 -0.34 -7.90 -0.61
C ILE A 127 -0.29 -7.61 0.89
N TRP A 128 -1.40 -7.64 1.60
CA TRP A 128 -1.45 -7.26 3.02
C TRP A 128 -1.98 -8.41 3.87
N SER A 129 -1.28 -8.67 4.96
CA SER A 129 -1.61 -9.76 5.89
C SER A 129 -1.74 -9.27 7.32
N THR A 130 -0.99 -8.24 7.69
CA THR A 130 -1.08 -7.63 9.03
C THR A 130 -1.03 -6.11 8.94
N THR A 131 -1.54 -5.45 9.98
CA THR A 131 -1.50 -4.00 10.10
C THR A 131 -1.25 -3.58 11.55
N GLU A 132 -0.54 -2.45 11.71
CA GLU A 132 -0.27 -1.82 12.99
C GLU A 132 -0.48 -0.33 12.89
N THR A 133 -1.23 0.24 13.82
CA THR A 133 -1.31 1.71 13.94
C THR A 133 0.02 2.26 14.41
N ALA A 134 0.69 2.99 13.54
CA ALA A 134 2.05 3.46 13.78
C ALA A 134 2.07 4.61 14.78
N THR A 135 2.70 4.38 15.91
CA THR A 135 3.08 5.42 16.88
C THR A 135 4.50 5.90 16.60
N SER A 136 4.78 7.18 16.86
CA SER A 136 6.14 7.73 16.80
C SER A 136 7.03 7.08 17.89
N GLY A 137 8.26 6.77 17.53
CA GLY A 137 9.19 6.14 18.48
C GLY A 137 10.55 5.87 17.86
N GLU A 138 11.42 5.23 18.63
CA GLU A 138 12.70 4.73 18.17
C GLU A 138 12.54 3.33 17.54
N GLY A 139 13.42 2.99 16.60
CA GLY A 139 13.45 1.68 15.95
C GLY A 139 12.47 1.55 14.78
N VAL A 140 11.99 0.33 14.56
CA VAL A 140 11.09 -0.04 13.47
C VAL A 140 9.71 -0.33 14.06
N VAL A 141 8.67 0.16 13.39
CA VAL A 141 7.28 -0.12 13.76
C VAL A 141 6.98 -1.61 13.56
N ASN A 142 6.28 -2.22 14.51
CA ASN A 142 5.85 -3.61 14.43
C ASN A 142 4.95 -3.84 13.20
N ILE A 143 4.88 -5.10 12.76
CA ILE A 143 3.97 -5.50 11.67
C ILE A 143 2.52 -5.70 12.13
N GLY A 144 2.28 -5.66 13.44
CA GLY A 144 0.95 -5.64 14.05
C GLY A 144 0.22 -6.97 14.08
N THR A 145 -1.09 -6.89 13.89
CA THR A 145 -2.02 -8.02 14.00
C THR A 145 -2.60 -8.39 12.63
N PRO A 146 -3.06 -9.64 12.44
CA PRO A 146 -3.64 -10.08 11.18
C PRO A 146 -4.91 -9.31 10.81
N ILE A 147 -5.08 -9.03 9.53
CA ILE A 147 -6.32 -8.49 8.97
C ILE A 147 -7.42 -9.56 8.95
N ALA A 148 -8.64 -9.20 8.58
CA ALA A 148 -9.77 -10.11 8.49
C ALA A 148 -9.44 -11.34 7.62
N ASN A 149 -9.89 -12.52 8.04
CA ASN A 149 -9.71 -13.82 7.37
C ASN A 149 -8.25 -14.24 7.17
N THR A 150 -7.32 -13.68 7.96
CA THR A 150 -5.90 -14.00 7.93
C THR A 150 -5.49 -14.59 9.28
N GLN A 151 -4.68 -15.64 9.27
CA GLN A 151 -4.09 -16.26 10.47
C GLN A 151 -2.57 -16.09 10.40
N VAL A 152 -1.97 -15.79 11.56
CA VAL A 152 -0.52 -15.63 11.69
C VAL A 152 -0.02 -16.54 12.81
N TYR A 153 1.05 -17.26 12.52
CA TYR A 153 1.70 -18.16 13.47
C TYR A 153 3.19 -17.88 13.51
N VAL A 154 3.80 -17.99 14.68
CA VAL A 154 5.26 -18.00 14.83
C VAL A 154 5.67 -19.42 15.23
N LEU A 155 6.41 -20.09 14.36
CA LEU A 155 6.72 -21.50 14.49
C LEU A 155 8.23 -21.73 14.62
N ASP A 156 8.60 -22.80 15.30
CA ASP A 156 9.99 -23.32 15.36
C ASP A 156 10.35 -24.18 14.12
N GLU A 157 11.56 -24.71 14.10
CA GLU A 157 12.05 -25.59 13.03
C GLU A 157 11.23 -26.87 12.87
N ALA A 158 10.58 -27.34 13.96
CA ALA A 158 9.68 -28.49 13.96
C ALA A 158 8.23 -28.11 13.59
N LYS A 159 8.00 -26.85 13.17
CA LYS A 159 6.68 -26.28 12.84
C LYS A 159 5.69 -26.32 14.02
N GLN A 160 6.21 -26.21 15.24
CA GLN A 160 5.39 -26.08 16.43
C GLN A 160 5.33 -24.60 16.86
N PRO A 161 4.16 -24.12 17.36
CA PRO A 161 4.03 -22.77 17.88
C PRO A 161 5.02 -22.50 19.00
N VAL A 162 5.75 -21.38 18.90
CA VAL A 162 6.68 -20.97 19.96
C VAL A 162 5.96 -20.15 21.02
N PRO A 163 6.44 -20.18 22.28
CA PRO A 163 5.91 -19.30 23.34
C PRO A 163 6.07 -17.82 23.01
N THR A 164 5.17 -16.99 23.54
CA THR A 164 5.25 -15.53 23.39
C THR A 164 6.61 -14.99 23.84
N GLY A 165 7.21 -14.15 23.01
CA GLY A 165 8.54 -13.57 23.24
C GLY A 165 9.70 -14.44 22.72
N THR A 166 9.42 -15.61 22.16
CA THR A 166 10.43 -16.47 21.53
C THR A 166 10.46 -16.21 20.02
N PRO A 167 11.66 -15.96 19.43
CA PRO A 167 11.79 -15.88 17.99
C PRO A 167 11.43 -17.18 17.26
N GLY A 168 10.84 -17.05 16.06
CA GLY A 168 10.51 -18.15 15.18
C GLY A 168 10.20 -17.65 13.78
N GLU A 169 9.85 -18.57 12.88
CA GLU A 169 9.47 -18.24 11.52
C GLU A 169 8.00 -17.80 11.44
N LEU A 170 7.75 -16.72 10.72
CA LEU A 170 6.38 -16.21 10.51
C LEU A 170 5.67 -17.03 9.43
N TRP A 171 4.57 -17.65 9.79
CA TRP A 171 3.68 -18.38 8.90
C TRP A 171 2.35 -17.64 8.78
N ILE A 172 1.86 -17.51 7.55
CA ILE A 172 0.61 -16.80 7.25
C ILE A 172 -0.34 -17.74 6.54
N GLY A 173 -1.57 -17.80 7.01
CA GLY A 173 -2.66 -18.58 6.42
C GLY A 173 -3.91 -17.74 6.23
N GLY A 174 -4.93 -18.31 5.61
CA GLY A 174 -6.24 -17.67 5.40
C GLY A 174 -6.60 -17.47 3.94
N ASP A 175 -7.67 -16.70 3.73
CA ASP A 175 -8.27 -16.51 2.41
C ASP A 175 -7.37 -15.73 1.43
N GLY A 176 -6.37 -15.01 1.96
CA GLY A 176 -5.39 -14.26 1.18
C GLY A 176 -4.28 -15.11 0.56
N VAL A 177 -4.12 -16.39 0.95
CA VAL A 177 -3.05 -17.25 0.42
C VAL A 177 -3.30 -17.51 -1.06
N THR A 178 -2.32 -17.16 -1.91
CA THR A 178 -2.41 -17.34 -3.36
C THR A 178 -2.24 -18.80 -3.76
N ARG A 179 -2.67 -19.13 -4.97
CA ARG A 179 -2.48 -20.48 -5.55
C ARG A 179 -1.04 -20.77 -5.95
N GLY A 180 -0.17 -19.75 -5.96
CA GLY A 180 1.23 -19.84 -6.36
C GLY A 180 1.56 -18.98 -7.58
N TYR A 181 2.78 -19.13 -8.09
CA TYR A 181 3.28 -18.37 -9.23
C TYR A 181 2.86 -19.02 -10.56
N TRP A 182 2.36 -18.21 -11.48
CA TRP A 182 1.90 -18.67 -12.80
C TRP A 182 3.01 -19.41 -13.57
N GLN A 183 2.76 -20.65 -13.94
CA GLN A 183 3.69 -21.54 -14.64
C GLN A 183 5.07 -21.71 -13.98
N ARG A 184 5.18 -21.46 -12.67
CA ARG A 184 6.41 -21.60 -11.89
C ARG A 184 6.16 -22.46 -10.64
N PRO A 185 5.92 -23.78 -10.83
CA PRO A 185 5.72 -24.69 -9.69
C PRO A 185 6.97 -24.84 -8.80
N ASP A 186 8.14 -24.51 -9.33
CA ASP A 186 9.40 -24.46 -8.61
C ASP A 186 9.49 -23.31 -7.59
N LEU A 187 8.66 -22.29 -7.71
CA LEU A 187 8.55 -21.16 -6.78
C LEU A 187 7.32 -21.26 -5.86
N THR A 188 6.48 -22.26 -6.05
CA THR A 188 5.27 -22.50 -5.28
C THR A 188 5.50 -23.69 -4.34
#